data_622bc4942c51703e84a213cf30485d41
#
_entry.id   622bc4942c51703e84a213cf30485d41
#
_cell.length_a   1.000
_cell.length_b   1.000
_cell.length_c   1.000
_cell.angle_alpha   90.00
_cell.angle_beta   90.00
_cell.angle_gamma   90.00
#
_symmetry.space_group_name_H-M   'P 1'
#
loop_
_entity.id
_entity.type
_entity.pdbx_description
1 polymer ?
#
loop_
_entity_poly.entity_id
_entity_poly.type
_entity_poly.pdbx_seq_one_letter_code
_entity_poly.pdbx_strand_id
1 'polypeptide(L)'
;KPLREASSIPLSPHVVHYRVQGGYDRDDNVNEVEAETIASLICAAIEQPEYAKNDLGEPATFGVVSLVGDKQALKIDNLLRQRLEPAEYRRRQILCGDSAQFQGDERDIMFLSVVDSPPEQPPLSMRQEGPKRIFKKRFNVAASRARNQMWVVHSLNHETDLQVGDYRRRLIEHALDPEAWDRELQKRLAKVDPRSKVFEGTVLRRLMERGYNVIPQHQAGAYYIDLVVVGSGRRLAIECQGEQFHGPDRLQDDLNRQAILERLGWTFVDIRGSLFFRDEERALEPVFRRLQELSIAPELATGKSSSAPSQADAVEQVIRRAQELRASWHPERQADETATKRS
;
A
#
# COMPACT_ATOMS: atom_id res chain seq x y z
N LYS A 1 6.57 14.00 -0.02
CA LYS A 1 6.09 13.63 -1.33
C LYS A 1 4.59 13.43 -1.27
N PRO A 2 3.83 13.82 -2.29
CA PRO A 2 2.41 13.55 -2.31
C PRO A 2 2.18 12.05 -2.24
N LEU A 3 1.23 11.65 -1.41
CA LEU A 3 0.59 10.37 -1.58
C LEU A 3 -0.09 10.45 -2.95
N ARG A 4 0.36 9.63 -3.89
CA ARG A 4 -0.18 9.66 -5.24
C ARG A 4 -1.65 9.29 -5.22
N GLU A 5 -2.35 9.78 -6.23
CA GLU A 5 -3.74 9.48 -6.50
C GLU A 5 -3.96 7.97 -6.53
N ALA A 6 -5.07 7.53 -5.94
CA ALA A 6 -5.47 6.14 -6.08
C ALA A 6 -5.62 5.83 -7.58
N SER A 7 -5.10 4.68 -8.00
CA SER A 7 -5.23 4.18 -9.37
C SER A 7 -6.71 4.12 -9.78
N SER A 8 -7.00 4.47 -11.01
CA SER A 8 -8.35 4.33 -11.57
C SER A 8 -8.78 2.86 -11.72
N ILE A 9 -7.83 1.94 -11.68
CA ILE A 9 -8.05 0.48 -11.61
C ILE A 9 -7.19 -0.05 -10.46
N PRO A 10 -7.60 0.11 -9.22
CA PRO A 10 -6.81 -0.33 -8.07
C PRO A 10 -6.72 -1.86 -8.04
N LEU A 11 -5.50 -2.40 -7.98
CA LEU A 11 -5.30 -3.81 -7.68
C LEU A 11 -5.75 -4.09 -6.24
N SER A 12 -6.58 -5.09 -6.05
CA SER A 12 -7.05 -5.50 -4.72
C SER A 12 -6.62 -6.93 -4.41
N PRO A 13 -6.09 -7.17 -3.22
CA PRO A 13 -5.80 -6.22 -2.14
C PRO A 13 -4.61 -5.30 -2.47
N HIS A 14 -4.60 -4.09 -1.94
CA HIS A 14 -3.49 -3.14 -2.11
C HIS A 14 -2.20 -3.59 -1.41
N VAL A 15 -2.33 -4.36 -0.35
CA VAL A 15 -1.20 -4.97 0.36
C VAL A 15 -1.41 -6.47 0.37
N VAL A 16 -0.42 -7.20 -0.14
CA VAL A 16 -0.41 -8.65 -0.21
C VAL A 16 0.65 -9.20 0.74
N HIS A 17 0.22 -10.01 1.68
CA HIS A 17 1.10 -10.78 2.55
C HIS A 17 1.46 -12.10 1.87
N TYR A 18 2.76 -12.42 1.81
CA TYR A 18 3.22 -13.71 1.30
C TYR A 18 4.34 -14.28 2.17
N ARG A 19 4.05 -15.36 2.89
CA ARG A 19 5.04 -16.09 3.67
C ARG A 19 5.62 -17.24 2.84
N VAL A 20 6.94 -17.25 2.71
CA VAL A 20 7.68 -18.30 2.04
C VAL A 20 7.89 -19.48 2.98
N GLN A 21 7.80 -20.69 2.46
CA GLN A 21 8.12 -21.91 3.19
C GLN A 21 9.36 -22.58 2.57
N GLY A 22 10.23 -23.14 3.38
CA GLY A 22 11.39 -23.89 2.89
C GLY A 22 12.70 -23.57 3.60
N GLY A 23 13.78 -24.20 3.16
CA GLY A 23 15.11 -24.02 3.69
C GLY A 23 15.70 -22.63 3.39
N TYR A 24 16.45 -22.10 4.33
CA TYR A 24 17.01 -20.76 4.27
C TYR A 24 18.55 -20.85 4.37
N ASP A 25 19.23 -20.17 3.46
CA ASP A 25 20.66 -19.92 3.62
C ASP A 25 20.85 -18.61 4.40
N ARG A 26 21.69 -18.63 5.42
CA ARG A 26 21.90 -17.50 6.33
C ARG A 26 23.19 -16.75 6.05
N ASP A 27 24.02 -17.32 5.23
CA ASP A 27 25.32 -16.75 4.94
C ASP A 27 25.18 -15.51 4.07
N ASP A 28 25.67 -14.47 4.11
CA ASP A 28 25.69 -13.33 3.18
C ASP A 28 24.49 -12.36 3.13
N ASN A 29 23.52 -12.40 4.05
CA ASN A 29 22.29 -11.58 3.97
C ASN A 29 21.48 -11.79 2.68
N VAL A 30 21.43 -13.02 2.20
CA VAL A 30 20.58 -13.47 1.09
C VAL A 30 19.67 -14.59 1.56
N ASN A 31 18.40 -14.47 1.24
CA ASN A 31 17.39 -15.51 1.40
C ASN A 31 17.03 -16.01 0.00
N GLU A 32 17.63 -17.11 -0.41
CA GLU A 32 17.49 -17.68 -1.75
C GLU A 32 16.02 -18.01 -2.07
N VAL A 33 15.31 -18.64 -1.14
CA VAL A 33 13.92 -19.05 -1.33
C VAL A 33 13.02 -17.83 -1.50
N GLU A 34 13.27 -16.77 -0.75
CA GLU A 34 12.55 -15.50 -0.86
C GLU A 34 12.88 -14.80 -2.19
N ALA A 35 14.15 -14.82 -2.61
CA ALA A 35 14.57 -14.25 -3.88
C ALA A 35 13.93 -14.95 -5.09
N GLU A 36 13.97 -16.27 -5.13
CA GLU A 36 13.31 -17.07 -6.17
C GLU A 36 11.78 -16.86 -6.18
N THR A 37 11.19 -16.74 -5.00
CA THR A 37 9.77 -16.48 -4.86
C THR A 37 9.40 -15.13 -5.45
N ILE A 38 10.10 -14.07 -5.09
CA ILE A 38 9.83 -12.72 -5.62
C ILE A 38 10.01 -12.69 -7.13
N ALA A 39 11.10 -13.27 -7.65
CA ALA A 39 11.33 -13.34 -9.09
C ALA A 39 10.19 -14.07 -9.82
N SER A 40 9.71 -15.19 -9.28
CA SER A 40 8.60 -15.95 -9.87
C SER A 40 7.27 -15.21 -9.80
N LEU A 41 7.00 -14.51 -8.70
CA LEU A 41 5.79 -13.70 -8.55
C LEU A 41 5.76 -12.54 -9.56
N ILE A 42 6.89 -11.87 -9.79
CA ILE A 42 6.99 -10.81 -10.80
C ILE A 42 6.79 -11.38 -12.21
N CYS A 43 7.46 -12.49 -12.56
CA CYS A 43 7.26 -13.15 -13.85
C CYS A 43 5.79 -13.55 -14.07
N ALA A 44 5.15 -14.15 -13.05
CA ALA A 44 3.75 -14.54 -13.10
C ALA A 44 2.82 -13.34 -13.21
N ALA A 45 3.06 -12.26 -12.47
CA ALA A 45 2.27 -11.04 -12.53
C ALA A 45 2.31 -10.39 -13.92
N ILE A 46 3.48 -10.34 -14.56
CA ILE A 46 3.64 -9.81 -15.92
C ILE A 46 2.79 -10.57 -16.96
N GLU A 47 2.51 -11.85 -16.73
CA GLU A 47 1.65 -12.67 -17.60
C GLU A 47 0.15 -12.38 -17.40
N GLN A 48 -0.27 -11.72 -16.29
CA GLN A 48 -1.68 -11.46 -16.00
C GLN A 48 -2.17 -10.15 -16.62
N PRO A 49 -3.37 -10.13 -17.20
CA PRO A 49 -3.93 -8.93 -17.83
C PRO A 49 -4.15 -7.78 -16.85
N GLU A 50 -4.45 -8.04 -15.57
CA GLU A 50 -4.65 -7.04 -14.52
C GLU A 50 -3.37 -6.24 -14.22
N TYR A 51 -2.20 -6.85 -14.47
CA TYR A 51 -0.88 -6.24 -14.31
C TYR A 51 -0.29 -5.72 -15.64
N ALA A 52 -1.07 -5.74 -16.71
CA ALA A 52 -0.57 -5.35 -18.03
C ALA A 52 -0.29 -3.84 -18.12
N LYS A 53 -1.18 -3.02 -17.55
CA LYS A 53 -1.15 -1.56 -17.65
C LYS A 53 -1.45 -0.90 -16.31
N ASN A 54 -0.89 0.30 -16.13
CA ASN A 54 -1.25 1.21 -15.05
C ASN A 54 -2.44 2.10 -15.43
N ASP A 55 -2.82 3.00 -14.54
CA ASP A 55 -3.93 3.97 -14.71
C ASP A 55 -3.74 4.96 -15.84
N LEU A 56 -2.52 5.14 -16.32
CA LEU A 56 -2.22 5.98 -17.49
C LEU A 56 -2.31 5.21 -18.81
N GLY A 57 -2.63 3.90 -18.75
CA GLY A 57 -2.64 3.03 -19.92
C GLY A 57 -1.24 2.59 -20.38
N GLU A 58 -0.19 2.96 -19.64
CA GLU A 58 1.19 2.54 -19.86
C GLU A 58 1.47 1.17 -19.25
N PRO A 59 2.54 0.47 -19.67
CA PRO A 59 2.94 -0.79 -19.02
C PRO A 59 3.15 -0.61 -17.53
N ALA A 60 2.51 -1.42 -16.72
CA ALA A 60 2.69 -1.40 -15.26
C ALA A 60 4.15 -1.67 -14.89
N THR A 61 4.67 -0.92 -13.92
CA THR A 61 6.08 -0.93 -13.51
C THR A 61 6.27 -1.71 -12.22
N PHE A 62 7.43 -2.38 -12.08
CA PHE A 62 7.72 -3.26 -10.95
C PHE A 62 8.97 -2.82 -10.19
N GLY A 63 8.93 -2.91 -8.87
CA GLY A 63 10.06 -2.62 -8.02
C GLY A 63 10.25 -3.67 -6.93
N VAL A 64 11.51 -3.90 -6.55
CA VAL A 64 11.87 -4.77 -5.44
C VAL A 64 12.75 -4.00 -4.48
N VAL A 65 12.33 -3.89 -3.21
CA VAL A 65 13.14 -3.30 -2.14
C VAL A 65 13.60 -4.39 -1.19
N SER A 66 14.91 -4.56 -1.06
CA SER A 66 15.51 -5.32 0.02
C SER A 66 15.55 -4.48 1.30
N LEU A 67 15.03 -5.03 2.40
CA LEU A 67 15.07 -4.37 3.71
C LEU A 67 16.43 -4.58 4.42
N VAL A 68 17.27 -5.49 3.91
CA VAL A 68 18.61 -5.81 4.47
C VAL A 68 19.65 -5.78 3.36
N GLY A 69 20.31 -4.63 3.21
CA GLY A 69 21.39 -4.47 2.23
C GLY A 69 20.94 -4.63 0.78
N ASP A 70 21.90 -4.71 -0.13
CA ASP A 70 21.70 -4.73 -1.57
C ASP A 70 21.86 -6.13 -2.20
N LYS A 71 22.56 -7.06 -1.52
CA LYS A 71 22.84 -8.41 -2.07
C LYS A 71 21.56 -9.18 -2.45
N GLN A 72 20.54 -9.12 -1.61
CA GLN A 72 19.25 -9.73 -1.89
C GLN A 72 18.59 -9.14 -3.15
N ALA A 73 18.58 -7.81 -3.26
CA ALA A 73 18.05 -7.14 -4.43
C ALA A 73 18.80 -7.48 -5.72
N LEU A 74 20.13 -7.54 -5.64
CA LEU A 74 21.00 -7.96 -6.76
C LEU A 74 20.73 -9.42 -7.16
N LYS A 75 20.53 -10.32 -6.20
CA LYS A 75 20.14 -11.71 -6.48
C LYS A 75 18.83 -11.80 -7.24
N ILE A 76 17.80 -11.05 -6.79
CA ILE A 76 16.50 -11.00 -7.45
C ILE A 76 16.63 -10.41 -8.86
N ASP A 77 17.38 -9.33 -9.02
CA ASP A 77 17.66 -8.70 -10.33
C ASP A 77 18.28 -9.69 -11.32
N ASN A 78 19.28 -10.44 -10.88
CA ASN A 78 19.92 -11.45 -11.71
C ASN A 78 18.96 -12.57 -12.12
N LEU A 79 18.10 -13.05 -11.20
CA LEU A 79 17.08 -14.05 -11.52
C LEU A 79 16.08 -13.51 -12.55
N LEU A 80 15.62 -12.28 -12.40
CA LEU A 80 14.67 -11.66 -13.34
C LEU A 80 15.29 -11.47 -14.74
N ARG A 81 16.58 -11.05 -14.83
CA ARG A 81 17.28 -10.91 -16.10
C ARG A 81 17.51 -12.23 -16.82
N GLN A 82 17.60 -13.33 -16.07
CA GLN A 82 17.73 -14.67 -16.66
C GLN A 82 16.38 -15.22 -17.17
N ARG A 83 15.26 -14.72 -16.65
CA ARG A 83 13.91 -15.29 -16.89
C ARG A 83 13.03 -14.41 -17.78
N LEU A 84 13.30 -13.12 -17.86
CA LEU A 84 12.53 -12.18 -18.68
C LEU A 84 13.31 -11.77 -19.93
N GLU A 85 12.59 -11.62 -21.00
CA GLU A 85 13.13 -11.00 -22.20
C GLU A 85 13.65 -9.57 -21.91
N PRO A 86 14.84 -9.18 -22.40
CA PRO A 86 15.40 -7.86 -22.11
C PRO A 86 14.50 -6.70 -22.51
N ALA A 87 13.64 -6.87 -23.51
CA ALA A 87 12.66 -5.88 -23.93
C ALA A 87 11.56 -5.70 -22.87
N GLU A 88 11.02 -6.80 -22.32
CA GLU A 88 9.99 -6.76 -21.28
C GLU A 88 10.55 -6.22 -19.95
N TYR A 89 11.77 -6.62 -19.56
CA TYR A 89 12.46 -6.08 -18.39
C TYR A 89 12.54 -4.54 -18.45
N ARG A 90 12.94 -3.97 -19.59
CA ARG A 90 13.01 -2.52 -19.80
C ARG A 90 11.63 -1.88 -19.85
N ARG A 91 10.69 -2.49 -20.57
CA ARG A 91 9.33 -2.01 -20.73
C ARG A 91 8.61 -1.84 -19.40
N ARG A 92 8.84 -2.79 -18.45
CA ARG A 92 8.27 -2.77 -17.10
C ARG A 92 9.05 -1.90 -16.12
N GLN A 93 10.11 -1.23 -16.57
CA GLN A 93 10.99 -0.39 -15.76
C GLN A 93 11.38 -1.07 -14.44
N ILE A 94 11.72 -2.37 -14.51
CA ILE A 94 12.04 -3.16 -13.33
C ILE A 94 13.26 -2.56 -12.63
N LEU A 95 13.13 -2.33 -11.33
CA LEU A 95 14.21 -1.84 -10.47
C LEU A 95 14.28 -2.69 -9.20
N CYS A 96 15.45 -3.28 -8.94
CA CYS A 96 15.74 -3.99 -7.71
C CYS A 96 16.83 -3.23 -6.96
N GLY A 97 16.63 -2.94 -5.68
CA GLY A 97 17.59 -2.18 -4.90
C GLY A 97 17.28 -2.19 -3.40
N ASP A 98 18.09 -1.50 -2.65
CA ASP A 98 17.78 -1.18 -1.26
C ASP A 98 16.92 0.08 -1.16
N SER A 99 16.54 0.45 0.05
CA SER A 99 15.71 1.65 0.28
C SER A 99 16.38 2.98 -0.13
N ALA A 100 17.72 3.02 -0.21
CA ALA A 100 18.43 4.23 -0.62
C ALA A 100 18.32 4.44 -2.13
N GLN A 101 18.42 3.36 -2.91
CA GLN A 101 18.28 3.39 -4.37
C GLN A 101 16.86 3.81 -4.81
N PHE A 102 15.85 3.51 -4.00
CA PHE A 102 14.47 3.97 -4.22
C PHE A 102 14.17 5.38 -3.70
N GLN A 103 15.18 6.15 -3.28
CA GLN A 103 14.95 7.51 -2.85
C GLN A 103 14.58 8.40 -4.04
N GLY A 104 13.28 8.65 -4.20
CA GLY A 104 12.77 9.43 -5.31
C GLY A 104 12.05 8.60 -6.38
N ASP A 105 12.30 7.31 -6.44
CA ASP A 105 11.68 6.39 -7.37
C ASP A 105 10.45 5.69 -6.79
N GLU A 106 9.47 5.40 -7.62
CA GLU A 106 8.23 4.69 -7.29
C GLU A 106 7.88 3.75 -8.43
N ARG A 107 7.16 2.67 -8.11
CA ARG A 107 6.64 1.72 -9.10
C ARG A 107 5.17 1.43 -8.83
N ASP A 108 4.46 0.95 -9.84
CA ASP A 108 3.06 0.60 -9.68
C ASP A 108 2.92 -0.58 -8.73
N ILE A 109 3.75 -1.60 -8.88
CA ILE A 109 3.78 -2.77 -8.01
C ILE A 109 5.15 -2.86 -7.32
N MET A 110 5.14 -2.98 -5.99
CA MET A 110 6.34 -3.08 -5.18
C MET A 110 6.39 -4.40 -4.42
N PHE A 111 7.56 -5.05 -4.44
CA PHE A 111 7.85 -6.22 -3.62
C PHE A 111 8.85 -5.84 -2.53
N LEU A 112 8.49 -6.06 -1.29
CA LEU A 112 9.36 -5.87 -0.13
C LEU A 112 9.92 -7.23 0.29
N SER A 113 11.23 -7.41 0.18
CA SER A 113 11.95 -8.58 0.66
C SER A 113 12.44 -8.32 2.08
N VAL A 114 11.94 -9.09 3.06
CA VAL A 114 12.32 -8.94 4.47
C VAL A 114 13.72 -9.50 4.70
N VAL A 115 14.12 -10.52 3.94
CA VAL A 115 15.43 -11.17 3.91
C VAL A 115 15.74 -12.03 5.13
N ASP A 116 15.49 -11.51 6.36
CA ASP A 116 15.81 -12.26 7.58
C ASP A 116 15.12 -13.63 7.59
N SER A 117 15.91 -14.65 7.89
CA SER A 117 15.43 -16.04 7.99
C SER A 117 15.05 -16.39 9.43
N PRO A 118 14.17 -17.39 9.64
CA PRO A 118 13.86 -17.89 10.97
C PRO A 118 15.12 -18.26 11.76
N PRO A 119 15.26 -17.82 13.02
CA PRO A 119 16.44 -18.11 13.82
C PRO A 119 16.38 -19.54 14.38
N GLU A 120 17.56 -20.11 14.68
CA GLU A 120 17.61 -21.38 15.43
C GLU A 120 17.11 -21.22 16.85
N GLN A 121 17.37 -20.05 17.42
CA GLN A 121 16.91 -19.68 18.75
C GLN A 121 16.12 -18.36 18.66
N PRO A 122 14.77 -18.42 18.58
CA PRO A 122 13.95 -17.24 18.57
C PRO A 122 13.91 -16.54 19.95
N PRO A 123 13.62 -15.23 19.99
CA PRO A 123 13.40 -14.36 18.85
C PRO A 123 14.69 -13.74 18.27
N LEU A 124 14.60 -13.23 17.04
CA LEU A 124 15.66 -12.42 16.41
C LEU A 124 15.94 -11.14 17.21
N SER A 125 17.18 -10.63 17.09
CA SER A 125 17.52 -9.32 17.62
C SER A 125 16.58 -8.25 17.07
N MET A 126 16.03 -7.43 17.99
CA MET A 126 15.02 -6.45 17.66
C MET A 126 15.55 -5.34 16.73
N ARG A 127 14.84 -5.05 15.66
CA ARG A 127 15.03 -3.87 14.83
C ARG A 127 14.03 -2.80 15.25
N GLN A 128 14.48 -1.92 16.15
CA GLN A 128 13.71 -0.80 16.67
C GLN A 128 14.38 0.53 16.37
N GLU A 129 13.74 1.62 16.78
CA GLU A 129 14.25 2.95 16.62
C GLU A 129 15.54 3.16 17.43
N GLY A 130 16.67 3.32 16.73
CA GLY A 130 17.96 3.68 17.32
C GLY A 130 18.32 5.14 17.06
N PRO A 131 19.45 5.63 17.60
CA PRO A 131 19.87 7.05 17.46
C PRO A 131 19.91 7.56 16.02
N LYS A 132 20.19 6.70 15.05
CA LYS A 132 20.27 7.04 13.63
C LYS A 132 18.95 6.84 12.88
N ARG A 133 17.91 6.28 13.49
CA ARG A 133 16.58 5.99 12.88
C ARG A 133 16.67 5.26 11.52
N ILE A 134 17.71 4.45 11.32
CA ILE A 134 18.02 3.84 10.02
C ILE A 134 16.91 2.87 9.59
N PHE A 135 16.46 2.01 10.50
CA PHE A 135 15.43 1.03 10.17
C PHE A 135 14.09 1.70 9.87
N LYS A 136 13.66 2.68 10.70
CA LYS A 136 12.44 3.44 10.44
C LYS A 136 12.47 4.12 9.07
N LYS A 137 13.60 4.75 8.71
CA LYS A 137 13.76 5.36 7.38
C LYS A 137 13.66 4.35 6.26
N ARG A 138 14.32 3.20 6.36
CA ARG A 138 14.28 2.13 5.36
C ARG A 138 12.87 1.60 5.15
N PHE A 139 12.17 1.27 6.24
CA PHE A 139 10.81 0.76 6.18
C PHE A 139 9.83 1.81 5.63
N ASN A 140 9.93 3.06 6.08
CA ASN A 140 9.07 4.14 5.56
C ASN A 140 9.31 4.40 4.06
N VAL A 141 10.57 4.40 3.62
CA VAL A 141 10.87 4.55 2.18
C VAL A 141 10.27 3.36 1.43
N ALA A 142 10.53 2.13 1.83
CA ALA A 142 10.04 0.94 1.15
C ALA A 142 8.51 0.95 1.03
N ALA A 143 7.80 1.12 2.16
CA ALA A 143 6.33 1.12 2.18
C ALA A 143 5.69 2.26 1.39
N SER A 144 6.40 3.37 1.17
CA SER A 144 5.87 4.54 0.45
C SER A 144 6.17 4.54 -1.07
N ARG A 145 6.73 3.47 -1.62
CA ARG A 145 7.15 3.41 -3.04
C ARG A 145 6.13 2.73 -3.95
N ALA A 146 5.18 2.01 -3.41
CA ALA A 146 4.08 1.41 -4.17
C ALA A 146 3.05 2.48 -4.56
N ARG A 147 2.67 2.50 -5.83
CA ARG A 147 1.59 3.36 -6.32
C ARG A 147 0.25 2.66 -6.24
N ASN A 148 0.22 1.36 -6.53
CA ASN A 148 -1.00 0.58 -6.65
C ASN A 148 -1.01 -0.62 -5.69
N GLN A 149 0.02 -1.47 -5.72
CA GLN A 149 0.04 -2.68 -4.89
C GLN A 149 1.42 -2.93 -4.27
N MET A 150 1.43 -3.36 -3.02
CA MET A 150 2.63 -3.73 -2.27
C MET A 150 2.55 -5.18 -1.81
N TRP A 151 3.56 -5.98 -2.14
CA TRP A 151 3.75 -7.34 -1.68
C TRP A 151 4.80 -7.37 -0.56
N VAL A 152 4.45 -7.92 0.59
CA VAL A 152 5.39 -8.16 1.69
C VAL A 152 5.74 -9.64 1.70
N VAL A 153 6.95 -9.95 1.26
CA VAL A 153 7.45 -11.34 1.13
C VAL A 153 8.46 -11.61 2.24
N HIS A 154 8.24 -12.67 2.99
CA HIS A 154 9.08 -13.03 4.13
C HIS A 154 9.00 -14.52 4.44
N SER A 155 9.97 -15.03 5.21
CA SER A 155 10.02 -16.41 5.70
C SER A 155 9.70 -16.54 7.22
N LEU A 156 9.62 -15.42 7.93
CA LEU A 156 9.49 -15.37 9.38
C LEU A 156 8.10 -15.74 9.89
N ASN A 157 8.04 -16.32 11.09
CA ASN A 157 6.84 -16.32 11.90
C ASN A 157 6.87 -15.07 12.80
N HIS A 158 5.94 -14.12 12.54
CA HIS A 158 5.94 -12.84 13.24
C HIS A 158 5.66 -12.95 14.74
N GLU A 159 4.98 -14.02 15.18
CA GLU A 159 4.66 -14.23 16.60
C GLU A 159 5.83 -14.80 17.38
N THR A 160 6.56 -15.77 16.81
CA THR A 160 7.63 -16.50 17.49
C THR A 160 9.02 -15.96 17.21
N ASP A 161 9.28 -15.55 15.95
CA ASP A 161 10.62 -15.17 15.53
C ASP A 161 10.94 -13.69 15.78
N LEU A 162 9.91 -12.87 16.07
CA LEU A 162 10.03 -11.42 16.22
C LEU A 162 9.42 -10.92 17.54
N GLN A 163 10.11 -9.98 18.18
CA GLN A 163 9.64 -9.34 19.40
C GLN A 163 8.53 -8.30 19.10
N VAL A 164 7.68 -8.07 20.10
CA VAL A 164 6.68 -6.98 20.04
C VAL A 164 7.39 -5.64 19.90
N GLY A 165 6.97 -4.84 18.93
CA GLY A 165 7.59 -3.54 18.62
C GLY A 165 8.67 -3.58 17.53
N ASP A 166 9.12 -4.75 17.09
CA ASP A 166 10.02 -4.90 15.94
C ASP A 166 9.36 -4.38 14.66
N TYR A 167 10.10 -3.60 13.87
CA TYR A 167 9.56 -3.03 12.62
C TYR A 167 9.18 -4.10 11.59
N ARG A 168 9.89 -5.23 11.54
CA ARG A 168 9.53 -6.37 10.67
C ARG A 168 8.19 -6.95 11.08
N ARG A 169 7.98 -7.15 12.40
CA ARG A 169 6.72 -7.62 12.95
C ARG A 169 5.56 -6.69 12.59
N ARG A 170 5.73 -5.38 12.80
CA ARG A 170 4.72 -4.37 12.44
C ARG A 170 4.39 -4.37 10.96
N LEU A 171 5.39 -4.54 10.10
CA LEU A 171 5.19 -4.61 8.65
C LEU A 171 4.39 -5.85 8.27
N ILE A 172 4.72 -7.01 8.84
CA ILE A 172 4.04 -8.28 8.57
C ILE A 172 2.60 -8.23 9.13
N GLU A 173 2.40 -7.74 10.37
CA GLU A 173 1.07 -7.56 10.95
C GLU A 173 0.21 -6.61 10.11
N HIS A 174 0.77 -5.51 9.62
CA HIS A 174 0.06 -4.62 8.69
C HIS A 174 -0.28 -5.31 7.36
N ALA A 175 0.61 -6.13 6.83
CA ALA A 175 0.34 -6.85 5.59
C ALA A 175 -0.71 -7.97 5.76
N LEU A 176 -0.78 -8.58 6.94
CA LEU A 176 -1.82 -9.56 7.29
C LEU A 176 -3.21 -8.92 7.45
N ASP A 177 -3.26 -7.73 8.00
CA ASP A 177 -4.49 -7.00 8.26
C ASP A 177 -4.27 -5.48 8.06
N PRO A 178 -4.29 -5.00 6.80
CA PRO A 178 -4.07 -3.60 6.49
C PRO A 178 -5.10 -2.65 7.14
N GLU A 179 -6.31 -3.15 7.39
CA GLU A 179 -7.41 -2.37 7.97
C GLU A 179 -7.45 -2.39 9.51
N ALA A 180 -6.58 -3.18 10.16
CA ALA A 180 -6.55 -3.27 11.62
C ALA A 180 -6.33 -1.89 12.26
N TRP A 181 -5.46 -1.09 11.68
CA TRP A 181 -5.21 0.29 12.11
C TRP A 181 -6.46 1.17 11.98
N ASP A 182 -7.15 1.10 10.85
CA ASP A 182 -8.35 1.91 10.61
C ASP A 182 -9.48 1.49 11.55
N ARG A 183 -9.63 0.19 11.80
CA ARG A 183 -10.61 -0.32 12.79
C ARG A 183 -10.27 0.13 14.21
N GLU A 184 -8.99 0.12 14.59
CA GLU A 184 -8.56 0.62 15.91
C GLU A 184 -8.71 2.14 16.01
N LEU A 185 -8.40 2.88 14.93
CA LEU A 185 -8.62 4.31 14.84
C LEU A 185 -10.11 4.63 15.00
N GLN A 186 -11.00 3.90 14.32
CA GLN A 186 -12.44 4.04 14.46
C GLN A 186 -12.92 3.79 15.90
N LYS A 187 -12.36 2.79 16.58
CA LYS A 187 -12.63 2.53 18.01
C LYS A 187 -12.16 3.67 18.91
N ARG A 188 -11.03 4.30 18.60
CA ARG A 188 -10.49 5.45 19.35
C ARG A 188 -11.29 6.72 19.06
N LEU A 189 -11.62 6.99 17.82
CA LEU A 189 -12.51 8.06 17.41
C LEU A 189 -13.92 7.87 18.03
N ALA A 190 -14.33 6.61 18.30
CA ALA A 190 -15.56 6.36 19.05
C ALA A 190 -15.53 6.91 20.49
N LYS A 191 -14.36 7.17 21.05
CA LYS A 191 -14.18 7.70 22.42
C LYS A 191 -13.90 9.21 22.48
N VAL A 192 -13.72 9.88 21.33
CA VAL A 192 -13.46 11.32 21.24
C VAL A 192 -14.75 12.10 21.07
N ASP A 193 -14.79 13.37 21.47
CA ASP A 193 -15.96 14.24 21.64
C ASP A 193 -17.13 13.98 20.67
N PRO A 194 -18.34 13.69 21.15
CA PRO A 194 -19.51 13.41 20.31
C PRO A 194 -19.92 14.54 19.36
N ARG A 195 -19.51 15.79 19.64
CA ARG A 195 -19.97 16.95 18.88
C ARG A 195 -19.29 17.09 17.50
N SER A 196 -17.98 16.90 17.41
CA SER A 196 -17.27 16.92 16.12
C SER A 196 -17.64 15.72 15.24
N LYS A 197 -17.85 14.55 15.86
CA LYS A 197 -18.29 13.32 15.16
C LYS A 197 -19.67 13.40 14.53
N VAL A 198 -20.61 14.06 15.17
CA VAL A 198 -21.96 14.20 14.61
C VAL A 198 -21.89 14.99 13.30
N PHE A 199 -21.05 16.01 13.23
CA PHE A 199 -20.90 16.82 12.04
C PHE A 199 -20.20 16.06 10.90
N GLU A 200 -18.98 15.61 11.12
CA GLU A 200 -18.22 14.85 10.12
C GLU A 200 -18.96 13.58 9.65
N GLY A 201 -19.57 12.85 10.59
CA GLY A 201 -20.34 11.65 10.28
C GLY A 201 -21.62 11.93 9.47
N THR A 202 -22.24 13.10 9.65
CA THR A 202 -23.40 13.50 8.85
C THR A 202 -22.96 13.89 7.44
N VAL A 203 -21.87 14.66 7.29
CA VAL A 203 -21.30 15.02 5.99
C VAL A 203 -20.90 13.74 5.22
N LEU A 204 -20.19 12.82 5.88
CA LEU A 204 -19.83 11.51 5.33
C LEU A 204 -21.06 10.78 4.77
N ARG A 205 -22.11 10.65 5.59
CA ARG A 205 -23.33 9.95 5.19
C ARG A 205 -23.98 10.60 3.98
N ARG A 206 -24.08 11.93 3.93
CA ARG A 206 -24.70 12.66 2.82
C ARG A 206 -23.94 12.48 1.50
N LEU A 207 -22.62 12.42 1.55
CA LEU A 207 -21.81 12.14 0.38
C LEU A 207 -21.98 10.69 -0.09
N MET A 208 -21.99 9.73 0.84
CA MET A 208 -22.22 8.32 0.53
C MET A 208 -23.62 8.05 0.00
N GLU A 209 -24.68 8.67 0.56
CA GLU A 209 -26.07 8.60 0.06
C GLU A 209 -26.20 9.08 -1.39
N ARG A 210 -25.33 10.01 -1.81
CA ARG A 210 -25.23 10.49 -3.20
C ARG A 210 -24.29 9.65 -4.08
N GLY A 211 -23.79 8.54 -3.56
CA GLY A 211 -22.98 7.57 -4.30
C GLY A 211 -21.49 7.90 -4.40
N TYR A 212 -21.00 8.88 -3.67
CA TYR A 212 -19.56 9.19 -3.67
C TYR A 212 -18.80 8.23 -2.76
N ASN A 213 -17.58 7.86 -3.20
CA ASN A 213 -16.64 7.08 -2.39
C ASN A 213 -15.87 8.03 -1.47
N VAL A 214 -16.08 7.89 -0.16
CA VAL A 214 -15.54 8.82 0.86
C VAL A 214 -14.68 8.07 1.87
N ILE A 215 -13.46 8.54 2.05
CA ILE A 215 -12.52 8.01 3.03
C ILE A 215 -12.46 8.97 4.22
N PRO A 216 -12.96 8.59 5.41
CA PRO A 216 -12.87 9.42 6.60
C PRO A 216 -11.47 9.38 7.21
N GLN A 217 -11.05 10.45 7.87
CA GLN A 217 -9.81 10.59 8.63
C GLN A 217 -8.57 10.12 7.84
N HIS A 218 -8.49 10.58 6.60
CA HIS A 218 -7.43 10.17 5.68
C HIS A 218 -6.06 10.72 6.09
N GLN A 219 -5.09 9.83 6.28
CA GLN A 219 -3.74 10.23 6.62
C GLN A 219 -2.95 10.66 5.38
N ALA A 220 -2.55 11.93 5.34
CA ALA A 220 -1.71 12.53 4.30
C ALA A 220 -0.34 12.89 4.89
N GLY A 221 0.62 11.97 4.85
CA GLY A 221 1.93 12.14 5.49
C GLY A 221 1.82 12.17 7.01
N ALA A 222 2.18 13.31 7.62
CA ALA A 222 2.07 13.53 9.06
C ALA A 222 0.71 14.12 9.49
N TYR A 223 -0.19 14.41 8.54
CA TYR A 223 -1.44 15.11 8.76
C TYR A 223 -2.64 14.19 8.53
N TYR A 224 -3.78 14.55 9.12
CA TYR A 224 -5.06 13.91 8.89
C TYR A 224 -6.00 14.90 8.20
N ILE A 225 -6.76 14.41 7.24
CA ILE A 225 -7.83 15.14 6.53
C ILE A 225 -9.15 14.50 6.97
N ASP A 226 -10.11 15.30 7.38
CA ASP A 226 -11.36 14.80 7.94
C ASP A 226 -12.09 13.84 7.00
N LEU A 227 -12.28 14.24 5.74
CA LEU A 227 -12.90 13.42 4.71
C LEU A 227 -12.17 13.60 3.37
N VAL A 228 -11.97 12.52 2.62
CA VAL A 228 -11.45 12.56 1.25
C VAL A 228 -12.42 11.85 0.33
N VAL A 229 -12.93 12.56 -0.68
CA VAL A 229 -13.74 11.96 -1.74
C VAL A 229 -12.81 11.55 -2.88
N VAL A 230 -12.91 10.31 -3.31
CA VAL A 230 -12.10 9.75 -4.40
C VAL A 230 -12.98 9.27 -5.55
N GLY A 231 -12.49 9.43 -6.77
CA GLY A 231 -13.17 8.92 -7.97
C GLY A 231 -12.47 9.35 -9.25
N SER A 232 -12.49 8.51 -10.27
CA SER A 232 -11.90 8.78 -11.61
C SER A 232 -10.41 9.16 -11.56
N GLY A 233 -9.64 8.58 -10.62
CA GLY A 233 -8.22 8.91 -10.41
C GLY A 233 -7.96 10.28 -9.79
N ARG A 234 -9.00 10.95 -9.27
CA ARG A 234 -8.94 12.28 -8.63
C ARG A 234 -9.45 12.22 -7.20
N ARG A 235 -9.14 13.26 -6.43
CA ARG A 235 -9.53 13.34 -5.02
C ARG A 235 -9.86 14.77 -4.62
N LEU A 236 -10.75 14.89 -3.65
CA LEU A 236 -11.11 16.13 -3.00
C LEU A 236 -10.99 15.97 -1.48
N ALA A 237 -10.19 16.80 -0.85
CA ALA A 237 -10.09 16.90 0.60
C ALA A 237 -11.18 17.81 1.16
N ILE A 238 -11.83 17.38 2.22
CA ILE A 238 -12.89 18.14 2.91
C ILE A 238 -12.49 18.27 4.37
N GLU A 239 -12.44 19.51 4.86
CA GLU A 239 -12.21 19.84 6.26
C GLU A 239 -13.54 20.31 6.88
N CYS A 240 -13.91 19.70 8.00
CA CYS A 240 -15.13 19.99 8.74
C CYS A 240 -14.79 20.92 9.91
N GLN A 241 -14.88 22.23 9.68
CA GLN A 241 -14.54 23.23 10.68
C GLN A 241 -15.66 23.36 11.74
N GLY A 242 -15.40 22.80 12.93
CA GLY A 242 -16.26 22.98 14.12
C GLY A 242 -16.18 24.41 14.68
N GLU A 243 -17.12 24.77 15.57
CA GLU A 243 -17.19 26.11 16.20
C GLU A 243 -16.12 26.37 17.29
N GLN A 244 -15.17 25.49 17.50
CA GLN A 244 -14.12 25.75 18.48
C GLN A 244 -13.17 26.82 17.95
N PHE A 245 -13.20 27.98 18.60
CA PHE A 245 -12.25 29.06 18.42
C PHE A 245 -10.84 28.52 18.76
N HIS A 246 -10.07 28.20 17.73
CA HIS A 246 -8.65 28.00 17.89
C HIS A 246 -7.97 29.36 18.04
N GLY A 247 -7.12 29.48 19.07
CA GLY A 247 -6.33 30.72 19.26
C GLY A 247 -5.44 31.02 18.05
N PRO A 248 -4.92 32.27 17.94
CA PRO A 248 -4.15 32.71 16.77
C PRO A 248 -2.99 31.78 16.36
N ASP A 249 -2.35 31.13 17.33
CA ASP A 249 -1.22 30.24 17.10
C ASP A 249 -1.63 28.97 16.32
N ARG A 250 -2.79 28.40 16.64
CA ARG A 250 -3.31 27.20 15.93
C ARG A 250 -3.78 27.53 14.51
N LEU A 251 -4.33 28.73 14.29
CA LEU A 251 -4.73 29.18 12.96
C LEU A 251 -3.54 29.21 12.00
N GLN A 252 -2.36 29.65 12.48
CA GLN A 252 -1.15 29.68 11.66
C GLN A 252 -0.65 28.27 11.31
N ASP A 253 -0.74 27.31 12.25
CA ASP A 253 -0.36 25.92 12.03
C ASP A 253 -1.31 25.24 11.03
N ASP A 254 -2.61 25.51 11.11
CA ASP A 254 -3.62 24.97 10.17
C ASP A 254 -3.42 25.53 8.75
N LEU A 255 -3.15 26.83 8.61
CA LEU A 255 -2.84 27.44 7.32
C LEU A 255 -1.54 26.90 6.72
N ASN A 256 -0.51 26.71 7.53
CA ASN A 256 0.75 26.10 7.08
C ASN A 256 0.54 24.64 6.64
N ARG A 257 -0.26 23.86 7.38
CA ARG A 257 -0.65 22.51 7.04
C ARG A 257 -1.34 22.44 5.68
N GLN A 258 -2.37 23.26 5.49
CA GLN A 258 -3.13 23.32 4.24
C GLN A 258 -2.24 23.73 3.07
N ALA A 259 -1.40 24.76 3.22
CA ALA A 259 -0.48 25.22 2.19
C ALA A 259 0.56 24.14 1.78
N ILE A 260 1.01 23.32 2.73
CA ILE A 260 1.90 22.18 2.44
C ILE A 260 1.16 21.14 1.60
N LEU A 261 -0.05 20.77 1.99
CA LEU A 261 -0.84 19.75 1.30
C LEU A 261 -1.28 20.24 -0.10
N GLU A 262 -1.65 21.50 -0.26
CA GLU A 262 -1.98 22.08 -1.57
C GLU A 262 -0.78 22.06 -2.54
N ARG A 263 0.43 22.37 -2.05
CA ARG A 263 1.66 22.21 -2.86
C ARG A 263 1.92 20.76 -3.26
N LEU A 264 1.39 19.81 -2.52
CA LEU A 264 1.44 18.38 -2.80
C LEU A 264 0.28 17.91 -3.72
N GLY A 265 -0.48 18.85 -4.31
CA GLY A 265 -1.54 18.56 -5.26
C GLY A 265 -2.89 18.23 -4.62
N TRP A 266 -3.07 18.49 -3.31
CA TRP A 266 -4.37 18.37 -2.68
C TRP A 266 -5.25 19.56 -3.01
N THR A 267 -6.53 19.30 -3.27
CA THR A 267 -7.58 20.32 -3.40
C THR A 267 -8.48 20.23 -2.20
N PHE A 268 -8.74 21.36 -1.54
CA PHE A 268 -9.53 21.45 -0.31
C PHE A 268 -10.86 22.16 -0.51
N VAL A 269 -11.83 21.76 0.28
CA VAL A 269 -13.09 22.48 0.54
C VAL A 269 -13.35 22.43 2.03
N ASP A 270 -13.60 23.60 2.63
CA ASP A 270 -13.95 23.73 4.03
C ASP A 270 -15.47 23.80 4.20
N ILE A 271 -16.01 23.04 5.14
CA ILE A 271 -17.40 23.10 5.54
C ILE A 271 -17.47 23.68 6.95
N ARG A 272 -18.19 24.80 7.12
CA ARG A 272 -18.39 25.39 8.44
C ARG A 272 -19.56 24.75 9.15
N GLY A 273 -19.36 24.25 10.37
CA GLY A 273 -20.39 23.61 11.18
C GLY A 273 -21.62 24.51 11.42
N SER A 274 -21.41 25.79 11.72
CA SER A 274 -22.52 26.77 11.91
C SER A 274 -23.41 26.91 10.69
N LEU A 275 -22.85 26.88 9.48
CA LEU A 275 -23.65 26.92 8.25
C LEU A 275 -24.35 25.59 8.02
N PHE A 276 -23.61 24.47 8.21
CA PHE A 276 -24.14 23.11 7.99
C PHE A 276 -25.36 22.80 8.85
N PHE A 277 -25.31 23.09 10.15
CA PHE A 277 -26.45 22.85 11.05
C PHE A 277 -27.63 23.78 10.82
N ARG A 278 -27.42 24.91 10.15
CA ARG A 278 -28.49 25.84 9.79
C ARG A 278 -29.10 25.57 8.43
N ASP A 279 -28.25 25.22 7.45
CA ASP A 279 -28.65 24.97 6.06
C ASP A 279 -27.62 24.00 5.43
N GLU A 280 -27.95 22.71 5.53
CA GLU A 280 -27.07 21.62 5.10
C GLU A 280 -26.80 21.65 3.58
N GLU A 281 -27.86 21.92 2.77
CA GLU A 281 -27.72 21.93 1.32
C GLU A 281 -26.79 23.05 0.85
N ARG A 282 -26.95 24.23 1.41
CA ARG A 282 -26.13 25.39 1.13
C ARG A 282 -24.64 25.18 1.58
N ALA A 283 -24.47 24.49 2.69
CA ALA A 283 -23.12 24.18 3.20
C ALA A 283 -22.39 23.17 2.33
N LEU A 284 -23.11 22.22 1.71
CA LEU A 284 -22.54 21.18 0.85
C LEU A 284 -22.43 21.61 -0.64
N GLU A 285 -23.08 22.69 -1.06
CA GLU A 285 -23.03 23.18 -2.45
C GLU A 285 -21.58 23.37 -2.99
N PRO A 286 -20.65 24.00 -2.25
CA PRO A 286 -19.27 24.15 -2.69
C PRO A 286 -18.56 22.80 -2.90
N VAL A 287 -18.88 21.80 -2.08
CA VAL A 287 -18.32 20.45 -2.22
C VAL A 287 -18.77 19.82 -3.54
N PHE A 288 -20.08 19.82 -3.82
CA PHE A 288 -20.62 19.22 -5.05
C PHE A 288 -20.13 19.94 -6.30
N ARG A 289 -20.05 21.27 -6.27
CA ARG A 289 -19.47 22.05 -7.36
C ARG A 289 -18.01 21.65 -7.61
N ARG A 290 -17.22 21.51 -6.55
CA ARG A 290 -15.81 21.14 -6.66
C ARG A 290 -15.62 19.71 -7.16
N LEU A 291 -16.50 18.78 -6.75
CA LEU A 291 -16.50 17.41 -7.27
C LEU A 291 -16.80 17.38 -8.78
N GLN A 292 -17.73 18.21 -9.26
CA GLN A 292 -18.00 18.36 -10.69
C GLN A 292 -16.81 18.94 -11.46
N GLU A 293 -16.19 20.00 -10.97
CA GLU A 293 -14.99 20.62 -11.55
C GLU A 293 -13.84 19.60 -11.67
N LEU A 294 -13.68 18.75 -10.65
CA LEU A 294 -12.68 17.69 -10.64
C LEU A 294 -13.11 16.43 -11.43
N SER A 295 -14.31 16.42 -12.02
CA SER A 295 -14.87 15.25 -12.72
C SER A 295 -14.92 13.99 -11.83
N ILE A 296 -15.11 14.16 -10.54
CA ILE A 296 -15.35 13.06 -9.60
C ILE A 296 -16.86 12.76 -9.64
N ALA A 297 -17.21 11.66 -10.33
CA ALA A 297 -18.60 11.22 -10.46
C ALA A 297 -18.99 10.25 -9.32
N PRO A 298 -20.28 10.20 -8.94
CA PRO A 298 -20.79 9.15 -8.05
C PRO A 298 -20.62 7.76 -8.67
N GLU A 299 -20.13 6.78 -7.91
CA GLU A 299 -19.93 5.40 -8.41
C GLU A 299 -21.25 4.69 -8.79
N LEU A 300 -22.36 5.05 -8.15
CA LEU A 300 -23.70 4.54 -8.47
C LEU A 300 -24.20 4.93 -9.88
N ALA A 301 -23.59 5.93 -10.53
CA ALA A 301 -23.92 6.31 -11.90
C ALA A 301 -23.28 5.41 -12.96
N THR A 302 -22.28 4.61 -12.59
CA THR A 302 -21.63 3.62 -13.46
C THR A 302 -22.15 2.21 -13.19
N GLY A 303 -23.45 2.01 -13.34
CA GLY A 303 -24.07 0.68 -13.33
C GLY A 303 -23.59 -0.16 -14.51
N LYS A 304 -22.40 -0.74 -14.39
CA LYS A 304 -21.94 -1.92 -15.11
C LYS A 304 -21.33 -2.87 -14.11
N SER A 305 -22.19 -3.70 -13.53
CA SER A 305 -21.83 -5.02 -13.09
C SER A 305 -21.36 -5.80 -14.32
N SER A 306 -20.11 -5.66 -14.73
CA SER A 306 -19.43 -6.69 -15.46
C SER A 306 -18.86 -7.62 -14.41
N SER A 307 -19.27 -8.87 -14.42
CA SER A 307 -18.62 -9.96 -13.72
C SER A 307 -17.21 -10.16 -14.29
N ALA A 308 -16.31 -9.24 -13.98
CA ALA A 308 -14.89 -9.50 -14.05
C ALA A 308 -14.55 -10.47 -12.90
N PRO A 309 -13.62 -11.42 -13.10
CA PRO A 309 -13.13 -12.27 -12.02
C PRO A 309 -12.75 -11.37 -10.85
N SER A 310 -13.08 -11.80 -9.62
CA SER A 310 -12.82 -10.96 -8.45
C SER A 310 -11.33 -10.65 -8.41
N GLN A 311 -10.95 -9.44 -8.03
CA GLN A 311 -9.51 -9.04 -8.04
C GLN A 311 -8.68 -9.87 -7.05
N ALA A 312 -9.29 -10.48 -6.05
CA ALA A 312 -8.70 -11.52 -5.20
C ALA A 312 -8.25 -12.72 -6.04
N ASP A 313 -9.00 -13.07 -7.10
CA ASP A 313 -8.66 -14.17 -8.00
C ASP A 313 -7.37 -13.89 -8.77
N ALA A 314 -7.06 -12.61 -9.10
CA ALA A 314 -5.82 -12.24 -9.80
C ALA A 314 -4.57 -12.50 -8.95
N VAL A 315 -4.61 -12.18 -7.66
CA VAL A 315 -3.51 -12.47 -6.72
C VAL A 315 -3.30 -13.98 -6.58
N GLU A 316 -4.38 -14.75 -6.44
CA GLU A 316 -4.30 -16.21 -6.37
C GLU A 316 -3.75 -16.81 -7.67
N GLN A 317 -4.15 -16.28 -8.83
CA GLN A 317 -3.60 -16.70 -10.12
C GLN A 317 -2.11 -16.42 -10.24
N VAL A 318 -1.66 -15.23 -9.81
CA VAL A 318 -0.23 -14.88 -9.74
C VAL A 318 0.52 -15.86 -8.84
N ILE A 319 0.00 -16.15 -7.65
CA ILE A 319 0.63 -17.08 -6.70
C ILE A 319 0.74 -18.49 -7.28
N ARG A 320 -0.35 -19.00 -7.83
CA ARG A 320 -0.37 -20.32 -8.47
C ARG A 320 0.62 -20.39 -9.63
N ARG A 321 0.58 -19.41 -10.52
CA ARG A 321 1.47 -19.36 -11.67
C ARG A 321 2.94 -19.23 -11.25
N ALA A 322 3.23 -18.46 -10.23
CA ALA A 322 4.58 -18.35 -9.67
C ALA A 322 5.10 -19.68 -9.12
N GLN A 323 4.24 -20.48 -8.50
CA GLN A 323 4.59 -21.83 -8.03
C GLN A 323 4.92 -22.77 -9.19
N GLU A 324 4.13 -22.74 -10.27
CA GLU A 324 4.40 -23.51 -11.48
C GLU A 324 5.75 -23.11 -12.13
N LEU A 325 6.01 -21.81 -12.24
CA LEU A 325 7.28 -21.30 -12.77
C LEU A 325 8.47 -21.78 -11.94
N ARG A 326 8.41 -21.65 -10.60
CA ARG A 326 9.49 -22.15 -9.72
C ARG A 326 9.71 -23.67 -9.86
N ALA A 327 8.65 -24.43 -9.94
CA ALA A 327 8.73 -25.86 -10.17
C ALA A 327 9.45 -26.18 -11.49
N SER A 328 9.19 -25.42 -12.56
CA SER A 328 9.87 -25.56 -13.84
C SER A 328 11.33 -25.13 -13.82
N TRP A 329 11.74 -24.24 -12.89
CA TRP A 329 13.12 -23.79 -12.74
C TRP A 329 14.02 -24.84 -12.07
N HIS A 330 13.43 -25.75 -11.27
CA HIS A 330 14.13 -26.78 -10.50
C HIS A 330 13.51 -28.17 -10.71
N PRO A 331 13.58 -28.74 -11.90
CA PRO A 331 12.98 -30.06 -12.20
C PRO A 331 13.54 -31.18 -11.31
N GLU A 332 14.79 -31.05 -10.83
CA GLU A 332 15.43 -32.04 -9.98
C GLU A 332 14.79 -32.12 -8.58
N ARG A 333 14.31 -31.01 -8.01
CA ARG A 333 13.63 -30.99 -6.71
C ARG A 333 12.27 -31.71 -6.72
N GLN A 334 11.60 -31.77 -7.87
CA GLN A 334 10.33 -32.49 -8.02
C GLN A 334 10.51 -34.02 -8.03
N ALA A 335 11.65 -34.50 -8.53
CA ALA A 335 11.97 -35.93 -8.56
C ALA A 335 12.17 -36.50 -7.14
N ASP A 336 12.85 -35.73 -6.26
CA ASP A 336 13.10 -36.13 -4.88
C ASP A 336 11.83 -36.11 -4.00
N GLU A 337 10.93 -35.11 -4.14
CA GLU A 337 9.66 -35.08 -3.41
C GLU A 337 8.72 -36.22 -3.82
N THR A 338 8.74 -36.63 -5.07
CA THR A 338 7.96 -37.78 -5.57
C THR A 338 8.55 -39.10 -5.14
N ALA A 339 9.84 -39.21 -4.99
CA ALA A 339 10.53 -40.41 -4.47
C ALA A 339 10.24 -40.61 -2.96
N THR A 340 10.27 -39.51 -2.17
CA THR A 340 10.02 -39.56 -0.71
C THR A 340 8.57 -39.85 -0.36
N LYS A 341 7.60 -39.52 -1.23
CA LYS A 341 6.18 -39.86 -1.03
C LYS A 341 5.80 -41.30 -1.44
N ARG A 342 6.74 -42.05 -2.07
CA ARG A 342 6.54 -43.44 -2.49
C ARG A 342 7.27 -44.46 -1.62
N SER A 343 8.07 -44.01 -0.67
CA SER A 343 8.69 -44.82 0.39
C SER A 343 7.94 -44.61 1.72
#